data_e3f9ccfefa2fea382fa3d7239271d852
#
_entry.id   e3f9ccfefa2fea382fa3d7239271d852
#
_cell.length_a   1.000
_cell.length_b   1.000
_cell.length_c   1.000
_cell.angle_alpha   90.00
_cell.angle_beta   90.00
_cell.angle_gamma   90.00
#
_symmetry.space_group_name_H-M   'P 1'
#
loop_
_entity.id
_entity.type
_entity.pdbx_description
1 polymer ?
#
loop_
_entity_poly.entity_id
_entity_poly.type
_entity_poly.pdbx_seq_one_letter_code
_entity_poly.pdbx_strand_id
1 'polypeptide(L)'
;MNYALTNGIILDGTRQMQPQKGLSVLVKDGKIVDLVPDTTDLSNYRVIDLHGHFLLPGLINMHVHLAGSGKPQKKQRDNEKLVKTIMGSSLTRAVAYKMVAGFAKDELLGGVTTIRTVGGLGDFDTHLRDEIASGKKIGPRILASNQGISVPGGHMAGSVAVAAADIPDALRALERSEKEKVDLIKLMITGGVLDAKEKGVPGELKMPPEMVRAVCEKAHQDGYLVAAHVESPEGVRVALENGVDSIEHGAKMDDAMIQLFKERGAFLCTTISPALPYAFFDRSITNATEVEQYNGKIVFEGIVDCSKAAIANDIPVVLGNDVGCPWITQYDFWRELYYFHKYVGVSNAFALYTATLRSAELAGIGTITGSIQKGKSADMIVTAQNPLEDLRVLRHLEMVMARGTMIEHPNVKKRKQVEAELDKFL
;
A
#
# COMPACT_ATOMS: atom_id res chain seq x y z
N MET A 1 1.46 -26.71 10.55
CA MET A 1 0.12 -27.38 10.60
C MET A 1 -0.36 -27.57 9.16
N ASN A 2 -1.11 -28.65 8.91
CA ASN A 2 -1.69 -28.92 7.59
C ASN A 2 -3.18 -28.60 7.65
N TYR A 3 -3.70 -27.80 6.71
CA TYR A 3 -5.11 -27.44 6.60
C TYR A 3 -5.66 -27.86 5.25
N ALA A 4 -6.94 -28.26 5.23
CA ALA A 4 -7.73 -28.37 4.02
C ALA A 4 -8.91 -27.40 4.13
N LEU A 5 -8.95 -26.40 3.29
CA LEU A 5 -10.06 -25.43 3.21
C LEU A 5 -11.07 -25.97 2.20
N THR A 6 -12.26 -26.36 2.65
CA THR A 6 -13.24 -27.11 1.89
C THR A 6 -14.55 -26.34 1.77
N ASN A 7 -15.43 -26.75 0.84
CA ASN A 7 -16.79 -26.23 0.70
C ASN A 7 -16.83 -24.68 0.59
N GLY A 8 -15.86 -24.11 -0.14
CA GLY A 8 -15.77 -22.70 -0.43
C GLY A 8 -15.93 -22.39 -1.91
N ILE A 9 -16.11 -21.10 -2.21
CA ILE A 9 -16.07 -20.57 -3.57
C ILE A 9 -14.73 -19.85 -3.73
N ILE A 10 -13.83 -20.41 -4.56
CA ILE A 10 -12.49 -19.90 -4.74
C ILE A 10 -12.51 -18.80 -5.80
N LEU A 11 -11.97 -17.62 -5.44
CA LEU A 11 -11.63 -16.51 -6.31
C LEU A 11 -10.10 -16.48 -6.38
N ASP A 12 -9.52 -16.93 -7.48
CA ASP A 12 -8.10 -17.33 -7.54
C ASP A 12 -7.09 -16.17 -7.60
N GLY A 13 -7.55 -14.93 -7.75
CA GLY A 13 -6.70 -13.74 -7.86
C GLY A 13 -6.32 -13.38 -9.29
N THR A 14 -6.70 -14.16 -10.31
CA THR A 14 -6.47 -13.81 -11.72
C THR A 14 -7.33 -12.62 -12.15
N ARG A 15 -7.02 -12.03 -13.32
CA ARG A 15 -7.74 -10.84 -13.82
C ARG A 15 -9.24 -11.06 -14.00
N GLN A 16 -9.66 -12.25 -14.42
CA GLN A 16 -11.06 -12.62 -14.60
C GLN A 16 -11.74 -13.06 -13.32
N MET A 17 -10.96 -13.60 -12.39
CA MET A 17 -11.36 -14.05 -11.06
C MET A 17 -12.67 -14.88 -11.07
N GLN A 18 -12.72 -15.87 -11.98
CA GLN A 18 -13.90 -16.72 -12.14
C GLN A 18 -14.12 -17.58 -10.88
N PRO A 19 -15.35 -17.56 -10.31
CA PRO A 19 -15.65 -18.37 -9.12
C PRO A 19 -15.54 -19.88 -9.41
N GLN A 20 -14.70 -20.58 -8.61
CA GLN A 20 -14.48 -22.01 -8.71
C GLN A 20 -15.11 -22.71 -7.50
N LYS A 21 -15.89 -23.78 -7.75
CA LYS A 21 -16.57 -24.59 -6.72
C LYS A 21 -16.13 -26.06 -6.82
N GLY A 22 -16.35 -26.82 -5.75
CA GLY A 22 -16.06 -28.25 -5.72
C GLY A 22 -14.57 -28.57 -5.56
N LEU A 23 -13.77 -27.60 -5.12
CA LEU A 23 -12.34 -27.75 -4.88
C LEU A 23 -11.99 -27.37 -3.43
N SER A 24 -11.11 -28.20 -2.84
CA SER A 24 -10.47 -27.95 -1.56
C SER A 24 -9.05 -27.43 -1.75
N VAL A 25 -8.66 -26.41 -1.00
CA VAL A 25 -7.30 -25.85 -0.99
C VAL A 25 -6.49 -26.52 0.12
N LEU A 26 -5.43 -27.23 -0.25
CA LEU A 26 -4.54 -27.91 0.69
C LEU A 26 -3.35 -27.02 1.05
N VAL A 27 -3.18 -26.80 2.36
CA VAL A 27 -2.09 -25.97 2.91
C VAL A 27 -1.19 -26.85 3.78
N LYS A 28 0.12 -26.79 3.51
CA LYS A 28 1.15 -27.46 4.31
C LYS A 28 2.37 -26.55 4.44
N ASP A 29 2.90 -26.43 5.65
CA ASP A 29 4.12 -25.67 5.96
C ASP A 29 4.07 -24.22 5.39
N GLY A 30 2.89 -23.59 5.50
CA GLY A 30 2.68 -22.23 5.06
C GLY A 30 2.49 -22.02 3.56
N LYS A 31 2.42 -23.10 2.77
CA LYS A 31 2.24 -23.06 1.31
C LYS A 31 0.97 -23.79 0.87
N ILE A 32 0.40 -23.34 -0.22
CA ILE A 32 -0.63 -24.06 -0.96
C ILE A 32 0.05 -25.22 -1.70
N VAL A 33 -0.23 -26.46 -1.30
CA VAL A 33 0.41 -27.64 -1.88
C VAL A 33 -0.38 -28.23 -3.02
N ASP A 34 -1.71 -28.09 -3.00
CA ASP A 34 -2.57 -28.50 -4.11
C ASP A 34 -3.98 -27.90 -4.02
N LEU A 35 -4.72 -27.97 -5.12
CA LEU A 35 -6.16 -27.78 -5.20
C LEU A 35 -6.74 -29.11 -5.71
N VAL A 36 -7.59 -29.72 -4.89
CA VAL A 36 -8.12 -31.08 -5.17
C VAL A 36 -9.66 -31.07 -5.13
N PRO A 37 -10.34 -32.01 -5.81
CA PRO A 37 -11.78 -32.15 -5.68
C PRO A 37 -12.22 -32.33 -4.21
N ASP A 38 -13.35 -31.77 -3.81
CA ASP A 38 -13.89 -31.90 -2.44
C ASP A 38 -14.18 -33.35 -2.02
N THR A 39 -14.22 -34.27 -2.97
CA THR A 39 -14.35 -35.72 -2.73
C THR A 39 -13.06 -36.42 -2.34
N THR A 40 -11.93 -35.72 -2.32
CA THR A 40 -10.60 -36.27 -1.97
C THR A 40 -10.54 -36.63 -0.48
N ASP A 41 -9.83 -37.73 -0.15
CA ASP A 41 -9.56 -38.08 1.25
C ASP A 41 -8.64 -37.01 1.91
N LEU A 42 -9.12 -36.38 2.97
CA LEU A 42 -8.47 -35.31 3.69
C LEU A 42 -8.02 -35.71 5.11
N SER A 43 -7.96 -37.01 5.41
CA SER A 43 -7.66 -37.56 6.74
C SER A 43 -6.35 -37.05 7.36
N ASN A 44 -5.37 -36.63 6.52
CA ASN A 44 -4.08 -36.06 6.95
C ASN A 44 -4.09 -34.54 7.20
N TYR A 45 -5.25 -33.90 7.08
CA TYR A 45 -5.39 -32.45 7.21
C TYR A 45 -6.40 -32.08 8.30
N ARG A 46 -6.20 -30.93 8.95
CA ARG A 46 -7.25 -30.29 9.72
C ARG A 46 -8.22 -29.66 8.72
N VAL A 47 -9.41 -30.22 8.59
CA VAL A 47 -10.45 -29.72 7.70
C VAL A 47 -11.07 -28.46 8.28
N ILE A 48 -11.17 -27.41 7.46
CA ILE A 48 -11.86 -26.17 7.74
C ILE A 48 -12.97 -26.02 6.71
N ASP A 49 -14.19 -26.19 7.13
CA ASP A 49 -15.37 -25.96 6.29
C ASP A 49 -15.63 -24.45 6.14
N LEU A 50 -15.62 -23.99 4.91
CA LEU A 50 -15.87 -22.57 4.57
C LEU A 50 -17.37 -22.27 4.40
N HIS A 51 -18.27 -23.24 4.57
CA HIS A 51 -19.73 -23.05 4.56
C HIS A 51 -20.28 -22.32 3.31
N GLY A 52 -19.65 -22.48 2.16
CA GLY A 52 -20.00 -21.78 0.92
C GLY A 52 -19.49 -20.33 0.84
N HIS A 53 -18.69 -19.88 1.79
CA HIS A 53 -18.08 -18.55 1.78
C HIS A 53 -17.00 -18.43 0.68
N PHE A 54 -16.61 -17.18 0.38
CA PHE A 54 -15.66 -16.86 -0.68
C PHE A 54 -14.24 -16.81 -0.13
N LEU A 55 -13.36 -17.62 -0.73
CA LEU A 55 -11.93 -17.67 -0.45
C LEU A 55 -11.19 -16.92 -1.56
N LEU A 56 -10.38 -15.93 -1.20
CA LEU A 56 -9.60 -15.14 -2.14
C LEU A 56 -8.17 -14.91 -1.59
N PRO A 57 -7.19 -14.51 -2.46
CA PRO A 57 -5.86 -14.17 -1.98
C PRO A 57 -5.93 -13.03 -0.98
N GLY A 58 -5.02 -13.02 -0.01
CA GLY A 58 -4.84 -11.88 0.87
C GLY A 58 -4.49 -10.61 0.10
N LEU A 59 -5.01 -9.48 0.54
CA LEU A 59 -4.80 -8.20 -0.09
C LEU A 59 -3.34 -7.74 0.04
N ILE A 60 -2.89 -6.96 -0.94
CA ILE A 60 -1.54 -6.38 -1.00
C ILE A 60 -1.67 -4.86 -1.11
N ASN A 61 -1.22 -4.16 -0.08
CA ASN A 61 -1.23 -2.70 -0.01
C ASN A 61 0.17 -2.17 -0.39
N MET A 62 0.25 -1.50 -1.54
CA MET A 62 1.52 -1.07 -2.13
C MET A 62 2.01 0.31 -1.69
N HIS A 63 1.28 1.00 -0.80
CA HIS A 63 1.67 2.31 -0.27
C HIS A 63 1.27 2.45 1.19
N VAL A 64 2.23 2.24 2.09
CA VAL A 64 2.00 2.18 3.53
C VAL A 64 3.03 3.01 4.30
N HIS A 65 2.57 3.77 5.29
CA HIS A 65 3.39 4.44 6.31
C HIS A 65 3.04 3.93 7.70
N LEU A 66 3.78 2.94 8.19
CA LEU A 66 3.56 2.38 9.53
C LEU A 66 3.89 3.37 10.68
N ALA A 67 4.50 4.51 10.36
CA ALA A 67 4.79 5.58 11.30
C ALA A 67 3.53 6.36 11.76
N GLY A 68 2.48 6.34 10.93
CA GLY A 68 1.26 7.10 11.15
C GLY A 68 0.13 6.27 11.75
N SER A 69 -0.73 6.91 12.52
CA SER A 69 -1.84 6.24 13.23
C SER A 69 -3.19 6.31 12.50
N GLY A 70 -3.30 7.02 11.39
CA GLY A 70 -4.56 7.28 10.70
C GLY A 70 -5.58 8.12 11.51
N LYS A 71 -5.19 8.66 12.67
CA LYS A 71 -6.10 9.49 13.49
C LYS A 71 -6.35 10.83 12.85
N PRO A 72 -7.60 11.34 12.89
CA PRO A 72 -7.88 12.72 12.58
C PRO A 72 -6.98 13.66 13.37
N GLN A 73 -6.39 14.65 12.72
CA GLN A 73 -5.54 15.64 13.37
C GLN A 73 -6.36 16.86 13.76
N LYS A 74 -6.26 17.28 15.03
CA LYS A 74 -6.92 18.47 15.56
C LYS A 74 -6.12 19.76 15.35
N LYS A 75 -4.82 19.63 15.06
CA LYS A 75 -3.89 20.76 14.81
C LYS A 75 -2.77 20.25 13.92
N GLN A 76 -2.24 21.11 13.07
CA GLN A 76 -0.97 20.82 12.39
C GLN A 76 0.13 20.57 13.43
N ARG A 77 0.95 19.57 13.16
CA ARG A 77 2.06 19.15 14.03
C ARG A 77 3.37 19.35 13.31
N ASP A 78 4.36 19.76 14.04
CA ASP A 78 5.76 19.69 13.61
C ASP A 78 6.21 18.22 13.70
N ASN A 79 6.08 17.52 12.58
CA ASN A 79 6.40 16.10 12.49
C ASN A 79 7.90 15.85 12.64
N GLU A 80 8.77 16.75 12.16
CA GLU A 80 10.22 16.65 12.32
C GLU A 80 10.60 16.67 13.79
N LYS A 81 10.12 17.66 14.54
CA LYS A 81 10.36 17.76 15.99
C LYS A 81 9.80 16.54 16.74
N LEU A 82 8.62 16.05 16.35
CA LEU A 82 8.02 14.88 16.95
C LEU A 82 8.89 13.64 16.73
N VAL A 83 9.31 13.38 15.50
CA VAL A 83 10.18 12.23 15.16
C VAL A 83 11.52 12.33 15.86
N LYS A 84 12.15 13.51 15.87
CA LYS A 84 13.40 13.74 16.61
C LYS A 84 13.25 13.43 18.10
N THR A 85 12.13 13.79 18.71
CA THR A 85 11.84 13.47 20.12
C THR A 85 11.64 11.97 20.32
N ILE A 86 10.87 11.31 19.46
CA ILE A 86 10.60 9.86 19.52
C ILE A 86 11.88 9.05 19.34
N MET A 87 12.72 9.44 18.39
CA MET A 87 13.96 8.74 18.06
C MET A 87 15.12 9.10 18.98
N GLY A 88 14.97 10.10 19.85
CA GLY A 88 16.01 10.64 20.72
C GLY A 88 16.41 9.79 21.94
N SER A 89 15.59 8.78 22.30
CA SER A 89 15.93 7.85 23.41
C SER A 89 15.55 6.43 23.10
N SER A 90 16.23 5.47 23.74
CA SER A 90 15.94 4.03 23.60
C SER A 90 14.50 3.69 24.05
N LEU A 91 14.02 4.36 25.12
CA LEU A 91 12.68 4.11 25.65
C LEU A 91 11.59 4.58 24.68
N THR A 92 11.68 5.81 24.16
CA THR A 92 10.71 6.34 23.19
C THR A 92 10.73 5.59 21.88
N ARG A 93 11.93 5.17 21.41
CA ARG A 93 12.08 4.27 20.25
C ARG A 93 11.37 2.94 20.47
N ALA A 94 11.54 2.30 21.62
CA ALA A 94 10.89 1.02 21.92
C ALA A 94 9.34 1.15 21.95
N VAL A 95 8.82 2.24 22.51
CA VAL A 95 7.37 2.52 22.50
C VAL A 95 6.86 2.73 21.07
N ALA A 96 7.55 3.55 20.28
CA ALA A 96 7.17 3.80 18.88
C ALA A 96 7.25 2.52 18.05
N TYR A 97 8.29 1.71 18.21
CA TYR A 97 8.41 0.43 17.52
C TYR A 97 7.26 -0.54 17.85
N LYS A 98 6.85 -0.59 19.15
CA LYS A 98 5.67 -1.37 19.54
C LYS A 98 4.38 -0.88 18.88
N MET A 99 4.24 0.44 18.68
CA MET A 99 3.09 1.01 17.97
C MET A 99 3.12 0.64 16.47
N VAL A 100 4.28 0.77 15.82
CA VAL A 100 4.49 0.36 14.41
C VAL A 100 4.14 -1.11 14.21
N ALA A 101 4.61 -1.99 15.10
CA ALA A 101 4.26 -3.42 15.06
C ALA A 101 2.75 -3.66 15.27
N GLY A 102 2.10 -2.86 16.12
CA GLY A 102 0.64 -2.90 16.30
C GLY A 102 -0.10 -2.49 15.03
N PHE A 103 0.35 -1.45 14.35
CA PHE A 103 -0.25 -0.99 13.09
C PHE A 103 -0.10 -2.01 11.97
N ALA A 104 1.07 -2.64 11.84
CA ALA A 104 1.26 -3.73 10.87
C ALA A 104 0.33 -4.93 11.18
N LYS A 105 0.09 -5.24 12.45
CA LYS A 105 -0.88 -6.27 12.83
C LYS A 105 -2.31 -5.87 12.45
N ASP A 106 -2.68 -4.60 12.61
CA ASP A 106 -4.02 -4.11 12.24
C ASP A 106 -4.23 -4.17 10.72
N GLU A 107 -3.19 -3.94 9.88
CA GLU A 107 -3.21 -4.20 8.43
C GLU A 107 -3.57 -5.67 8.15
N LEU A 108 -2.87 -6.60 8.79
CA LEU A 108 -3.13 -8.04 8.63
C LEU A 108 -4.55 -8.41 9.02
N LEU A 109 -5.05 -7.90 10.15
CA LEU A 109 -6.41 -8.14 10.60
C LEU A 109 -7.47 -7.51 9.68
N GLY A 110 -7.12 -6.48 8.92
CA GLY A 110 -7.91 -5.89 7.84
C GLY A 110 -7.83 -6.67 6.52
N GLY A 111 -7.17 -7.83 6.49
CA GLY A 111 -7.06 -8.67 5.30
C GLY A 111 -5.85 -8.42 4.41
N VAL A 112 -4.99 -7.48 4.79
CA VAL A 112 -3.76 -7.14 4.05
C VAL A 112 -2.64 -8.08 4.49
N THR A 113 -2.30 -9.06 3.68
CA THR A 113 -1.28 -10.07 3.99
C THR A 113 0.12 -9.69 3.52
N THR A 114 0.22 -8.67 2.67
CA THR A 114 1.49 -8.09 2.22
C THR A 114 1.37 -6.57 2.14
N ILE A 115 2.40 -5.86 2.60
CA ILE A 115 2.50 -4.40 2.50
C ILE A 115 3.83 -3.99 1.87
N ARG A 116 3.83 -2.87 1.15
CA ARG A 116 5.03 -2.16 0.73
C ARG A 116 5.09 -0.84 1.50
N THR A 117 6.07 -0.68 2.40
CA THR A 117 6.28 0.59 3.08
C THR A 117 7.11 1.52 2.21
N VAL A 118 6.74 2.80 2.19
CA VAL A 118 7.32 3.83 1.33
C VAL A 118 7.66 5.10 2.10
N GLY A 119 8.25 4.93 3.25
CA GLY A 119 8.65 5.97 4.21
C GLY A 119 8.32 5.55 5.64
N GLY A 120 9.34 5.41 6.48
CA GLY A 120 9.22 4.88 7.85
C GLY A 120 10.10 5.62 8.86
N LEU A 121 10.12 5.15 10.09
CA LEU A 121 10.93 5.68 11.19
C LEU A 121 12.27 4.93 11.31
N GLY A 122 13.35 5.52 10.80
CA GLY A 122 14.66 4.88 10.82
C GLY A 122 14.61 3.49 10.16
N ASP A 123 15.10 2.47 10.85
CA ASP A 123 15.19 1.09 10.42
C ASP A 123 14.01 0.19 10.87
N PHE A 124 12.91 0.78 11.34
CA PHE A 124 11.83 0.04 11.98
C PHE A 124 11.14 -0.95 11.03
N ASP A 125 10.99 -0.60 9.76
CA ASP A 125 10.24 -1.42 8.82
C ASP A 125 11.03 -2.69 8.46
N THR A 126 12.33 -2.59 8.18
CA THR A 126 13.19 -3.75 7.92
C THR A 126 13.33 -4.64 9.16
N HIS A 127 13.48 -4.03 10.35
CA HIS A 127 13.54 -4.78 11.61
C HIS A 127 12.24 -5.55 11.86
N LEU A 128 11.08 -4.91 11.67
CA LEU A 128 9.77 -5.55 11.82
C LEU A 128 9.55 -6.63 10.77
N ARG A 129 9.94 -6.39 9.51
CA ARG A 129 9.93 -7.39 8.44
C ARG A 129 10.62 -8.68 8.88
N ASP A 130 11.84 -8.55 9.40
CA ASP A 130 12.67 -9.68 9.78
C ASP A 130 12.10 -10.43 11.01
N GLU A 131 11.53 -9.71 11.99
CA GLU A 131 10.84 -10.33 13.12
C GLU A 131 9.56 -11.08 12.70
N ILE A 132 8.81 -10.53 11.75
CA ILE A 132 7.61 -11.18 11.20
C ILE A 132 8.02 -12.40 10.35
N ALA A 133 9.04 -12.28 9.53
CA ALA A 133 9.55 -13.38 8.69
C ALA A 133 10.07 -14.55 9.54
N SER A 134 10.70 -14.27 10.68
CA SER A 134 11.18 -15.29 11.64
C SER A 134 10.09 -15.84 12.57
N GLY A 135 8.84 -15.36 12.48
CA GLY A 135 7.74 -15.78 13.34
C GLY A 135 7.75 -15.19 14.74
N LYS A 136 8.65 -14.28 15.07
CA LYS A 136 8.70 -13.59 16.38
C LYS A 136 7.52 -12.64 16.58
N LYS A 137 6.97 -12.10 15.48
CA LYS A 137 5.79 -11.23 15.50
C LYS A 137 4.76 -11.69 14.47
N ILE A 138 3.50 -11.35 14.73
CA ILE A 138 2.38 -11.55 13.81
C ILE A 138 2.18 -10.25 13.02
N GLY A 139 2.17 -10.37 11.69
CA GLY A 139 1.97 -9.25 10.78
C GLY A 139 2.00 -9.69 9.31
N PRO A 140 1.75 -8.79 8.37
CA PRO A 140 1.84 -9.05 6.94
C PRO A 140 3.29 -9.28 6.51
N ARG A 141 3.51 -9.81 5.31
CA ARG A 141 4.80 -9.70 4.61
C ARG A 141 5.10 -8.22 4.40
N ILE A 142 6.32 -7.78 4.62
CA ILE A 142 6.72 -6.38 4.41
C ILE A 142 7.78 -6.33 3.30
N LEU A 143 7.58 -5.41 2.35
CA LEU A 143 8.60 -4.90 1.46
C LEU A 143 8.93 -3.50 1.96
N ALA A 144 10.13 -3.31 2.48
CA ALA A 144 10.49 -2.14 3.27
C ALA A 144 11.40 -1.16 2.51
N SER A 145 11.04 0.14 2.51
CA SER A 145 11.96 1.20 2.10
C SER A 145 12.71 1.85 3.27
N ASN A 146 12.23 1.66 4.51
CA ASN A 146 12.62 2.48 5.65
C ASN A 146 12.38 3.98 5.36
N GLN A 147 13.32 4.89 5.73
CA GLN A 147 13.16 6.31 5.41
C GLN A 147 13.27 6.56 3.90
N GLY A 148 12.39 7.41 3.38
CA GLY A 148 12.54 7.93 2.03
C GLY A 148 13.67 8.97 1.92
N ILE A 149 13.94 9.45 0.71
CA ILE A 149 14.88 10.54 0.42
C ILE A 149 14.07 11.74 -0.08
N SER A 150 14.22 12.87 0.60
CA SER A 150 13.61 14.16 0.28
C SER A 150 14.71 15.23 0.22
N VAL A 151 14.31 16.47 0.03
CA VAL A 151 15.20 17.63 0.08
C VAL A 151 14.84 18.54 1.26
N PRO A 152 15.70 19.47 1.71
CA PRO A 152 15.32 20.44 2.73
C PRO A 152 14.05 21.21 2.37
N GLY A 153 13.03 21.18 3.25
CA GLY A 153 11.72 21.77 2.99
C GLY A 153 10.85 21.00 1.97
N GLY A 154 11.26 19.83 1.53
CA GLY A 154 10.49 18.92 0.70
C GLY A 154 9.51 18.08 1.51
N HIS A 155 8.69 17.28 0.80
CA HIS A 155 7.66 16.44 1.40
C HIS A 155 8.25 15.48 2.44
N MET A 156 7.67 15.44 3.64
CA MET A 156 8.01 14.57 4.77
C MET A 156 9.48 14.61 5.22
N ALA A 157 10.26 15.62 4.78
CA ALA A 157 11.65 15.84 5.17
C ALA A 157 11.80 15.93 6.70
N GLY A 158 12.81 15.26 7.25
CA GLY A 158 13.07 15.21 8.69
C GLY A 158 12.11 14.33 9.50
N SER A 159 11.11 13.70 8.85
CA SER A 159 10.18 12.76 9.50
C SER A 159 10.37 11.33 8.97
N VAL A 160 9.55 10.87 8.02
CA VAL A 160 9.68 9.56 7.40
C VAL A 160 10.57 9.57 6.14
N ALA A 161 11.18 10.71 5.83
CA ALA A 161 12.21 10.87 4.81
C ALA A 161 13.38 11.70 5.33
N VAL A 162 14.58 11.38 4.90
CA VAL A 162 15.79 12.18 5.18
C VAL A 162 15.84 13.37 4.22
N ALA A 163 16.33 14.53 4.70
CA ALA A 163 16.55 15.71 3.88
C ALA A 163 17.99 15.68 3.32
N ALA A 164 18.12 15.41 2.02
CA ALA A 164 19.40 15.45 1.30
C ALA A 164 19.57 16.82 0.64
N ALA A 165 20.61 17.55 1.00
CA ALA A 165 20.85 18.92 0.51
C ALA A 165 21.43 18.92 -0.91
N ASP A 166 22.12 17.88 -1.31
CA ASP A 166 22.78 17.73 -2.60
C ASP A 166 22.82 16.24 -3.04
N ILE A 167 23.34 15.98 -4.24
CA ILE A 167 23.47 14.62 -4.78
C ILE A 167 24.34 13.74 -3.88
N PRO A 168 25.51 14.15 -3.39
CA PRO A 168 26.29 13.37 -2.42
C PRO A 168 25.50 12.97 -1.18
N ASP A 169 24.67 13.86 -0.62
CA ASP A 169 23.81 13.56 0.52
C ASP A 169 22.76 12.51 0.18
N ALA A 170 22.12 12.62 -1.00
CA ALA A 170 21.13 11.67 -1.47
C ALA A 170 21.74 10.26 -1.67
N LEU A 171 22.93 10.18 -2.26
CA LEU A 171 23.64 8.92 -2.43
C LEU A 171 24.08 8.32 -1.08
N ARG A 172 24.52 9.14 -0.10
CA ARG A 172 24.78 8.66 1.27
C ARG A 172 23.51 8.12 1.95
N ALA A 173 22.35 8.72 1.68
CA ALA A 173 21.08 8.21 2.19
C ALA A 173 20.71 6.86 1.56
N LEU A 174 20.95 6.69 0.25
CA LEU A 174 20.77 5.42 -0.45
C LEU A 174 21.71 4.35 0.13
N GLU A 175 23.01 4.62 0.27
CA GLU A 175 23.97 3.68 0.87
C GLU A 175 23.57 3.25 2.30
N ARG A 176 22.91 4.14 3.06
CA ARG A 176 22.37 3.78 4.37
C ARG A 176 21.23 2.78 4.22
N SER A 177 20.28 3.04 3.31
CA SER A 177 19.17 2.13 3.04
C SER A 177 19.66 0.74 2.62
N GLU A 178 20.72 0.66 1.81
CA GLU A 178 21.38 -0.60 1.44
C GLU A 178 21.93 -1.36 2.66
N LYS A 179 22.63 -0.66 3.56
CA LYS A 179 23.16 -1.24 4.80
C LYS A 179 22.03 -1.75 5.72
N GLU A 180 20.88 -1.09 5.69
CA GLU A 180 19.65 -1.49 6.38
C GLU A 180 18.88 -2.61 5.64
N LYS A 181 19.35 -3.04 4.46
CA LYS A 181 18.80 -4.12 3.64
C LYS A 181 17.33 -3.87 3.27
N VAL A 182 17.05 -2.68 2.77
CA VAL A 182 15.72 -2.35 2.25
C VAL A 182 15.38 -3.17 1.00
N ASP A 183 14.10 -3.22 0.64
CA ASP A 183 13.61 -3.94 -0.55
C ASP A 183 13.42 -3.00 -1.75
N LEU A 184 13.37 -1.68 -1.52
CA LEU A 184 13.21 -0.64 -2.54
C LEU A 184 13.71 0.70 -2.01
N ILE A 185 13.94 1.66 -2.93
CA ILE A 185 14.26 3.05 -2.60
C ILE A 185 13.01 3.92 -2.79
N LYS A 186 12.78 4.88 -1.89
CA LYS A 186 11.68 5.85 -1.98
C LYS A 186 12.21 7.27 -2.10
N LEU A 187 11.71 8.00 -3.11
CA LEU A 187 11.93 9.43 -3.32
C LEU A 187 10.68 10.24 -3.01
N MET A 188 10.88 11.48 -2.54
CA MET A 188 9.84 12.50 -2.41
C MET A 188 10.17 13.62 -3.39
N ILE A 189 9.62 13.52 -4.62
CA ILE A 189 10.02 14.41 -5.73
C ILE A 189 9.25 15.74 -5.69
N THR A 190 7.96 15.66 -5.38
CA THR A 190 7.11 16.87 -5.24
C THR A 190 6.72 17.13 -3.79
N GLY A 191 6.17 18.31 -3.51
CA GLY A 191 5.33 18.53 -2.35
C GLY A 191 4.01 17.76 -2.47
N GLY A 192 3.19 17.81 -1.42
CA GLY A 192 1.83 17.28 -1.40
C GLY A 192 0.80 18.32 -1.00
N VAL A 193 -0.46 17.92 -0.87
CA VAL A 193 -1.59 18.81 -0.47
C VAL A 193 -1.26 19.63 0.77
N LEU A 194 -0.62 19.00 1.78
CA LEU A 194 -0.32 19.64 3.07
C LEU A 194 0.93 20.55 3.03
N ASP A 195 1.74 20.45 1.97
CA ASP A 195 2.94 21.30 1.80
C ASP A 195 2.65 22.54 0.97
N ALA A 196 1.49 22.58 0.30
CA ALA A 196 1.13 23.64 -0.63
C ALA A 196 0.86 24.98 0.06
N LYS A 197 1.48 26.04 -0.44
CA LYS A 197 1.32 27.40 0.06
C LYS A 197 0.30 28.21 -0.71
N GLU A 198 0.02 27.83 -1.96
CA GLU A 198 -0.85 28.55 -2.90
C GLU A 198 -1.88 27.60 -3.52
N LYS A 199 -3.05 28.15 -3.88
CA LYS A 199 -4.07 27.41 -4.62
C LYS A 199 -3.58 27.10 -6.04
N GLY A 200 -3.86 25.88 -6.51
CA GLY A 200 -3.52 25.43 -7.86
C GLY A 200 -2.14 24.81 -8.00
N VAL A 201 -1.35 24.75 -6.91
CA VAL A 201 0.02 24.20 -6.94
C VAL A 201 0.18 23.14 -5.82
N PRO A 202 -0.55 22.02 -5.86
CA PRO A 202 -0.46 21.00 -4.81
C PRO A 202 0.88 20.27 -4.79
N GLY A 203 1.45 19.97 -5.96
CA GLY A 203 2.65 19.15 -6.14
C GLY A 203 3.82 19.93 -6.71
N GLU A 204 4.23 21.03 -6.05
CA GLU A 204 5.43 21.77 -6.47
C GLU A 204 6.65 20.85 -6.54
N LEU A 205 7.40 20.91 -7.65
CA LEU A 205 8.65 20.16 -7.80
C LEU A 205 9.66 20.62 -6.74
N LYS A 206 10.15 19.69 -5.93
CA LYS A 206 11.09 19.96 -4.83
C LYS A 206 12.46 19.36 -5.09
N MET A 207 12.51 18.13 -5.55
CA MET A 207 13.76 17.43 -5.83
C MET A 207 14.24 17.75 -7.24
N PRO A 208 15.47 18.27 -7.44
CA PRO A 208 16.01 18.56 -8.76
C PRO A 208 16.08 17.30 -9.66
N PRO A 209 15.78 17.40 -10.97
CA PRO A 209 15.79 16.26 -11.89
C PRO A 209 17.12 15.50 -11.91
N GLU A 210 18.25 16.20 -11.82
CA GLU A 210 19.59 15.61 -11.77
C GLU A 210 19.82 14.77 -10.50
N MET A 211 19.20 15.14 -9.37
CA MET A 211 19.26 14.35 -8.14
C MET A 211 18.40 13.09 -8.27
N VAL A 212 17.18 13.20 -8.84
CA VAL A 212 16.33 12.04 -9.14
C VAL A 212 17.09 11.04 -10.01
N ARG A 213 17.72 11.51 -11.09
CA ARG A 213 18.49 10.66 -12.00
C ARG A 213 19.65 9.97 -11.28
N ALA A 214 20.45 10.72 -10.53
CA ALA A 214 21.62 10.16 -9.83
C ALA A 214 21.22 9.05 -8.84
N VAL A 215 20.11 9.23 -8.10
CA VAL A 215 19.60 8.21 -7.18
C VAL A 215 19.05 7.01 -7.93
N CYS A 216 18.26 7.19 -9.00
CA CYS A 216 17.73 6.10 -9.80
C CYS A 216 18.83 5.26 -10.44
N GLU A 217 19.83 5.90 -11.07
CA GLU A 217 20.96 5.21 -11.69
C GLU A 217 21.74 4.36 -10.66
N LYS A 218 22.02 4.92 -9.50
CA LYS A 218 22.72 4.19 -8.43
C LYS A 218 21.85 3.05 -7.87
N ALA A 219 20.58 3.30 -7.59
CA ALA A 219 19.65 2.28 -7.10
C ALA A 219 19.54 1.10 -8.07
N HIS A 220 19.41 1.37 -9.37
CA HIS A 220 19.34 0.32 -10.40
C HIS A 220 20.64 -0.47 -10.53
N GLN A 221 21.81 0.19 -10.43
CA GLN A 221 23.11 -0.49 -10.41
C GLN A 221 23.20 -1.50 -9.24
N ASP A 222 22.58 -1.17 -8.11
CA ASP A 222 22.58 -2.01 -6.90
C ASP A 222 21.38 -2.97 -6.84
N GLY A 223 20.51 -2.97 -7.88
CA GLY A 223 19.38 -3.91 -8.02
C GLY A 223 18.10 -3.50 -7.32
N TYR A 224 17.94 -2.23 -6.95
CA TYR A 224 16.72 -1.70 -6.32
C TYR A 224 15.78 -1.02 -7.32
N LEU A 225 14.47 -1.23 -7.14
CA LEU A 225 13.46 -0.39 -7.77
C LEU A 225 13.27 0.91 -6.98
N VAL A 226 12.89 1.97 -7.68
CA VAL A 226 12.66 3.31 -7.11
C VAL A 226 11.18 3.68 -7.20
N ALA A 227 10.56 3.95 -6.05
CA ALA A 227 9.22 4.51 -5.94
C ALA A 227 9.29 6.02 -5.64
N ALA A 228 8.41 6.83 -6.22
CA ALA A 228 8.42 8.28 -6.01
C ALA A 228 7.04 8.84 -5.68
N HIS A 229 6.95 9.65 -4.60
CA HIS A 229 5.80 10.51 -4.32
C HIS A 229 5.73 11.62 -5.36
N VAL A 230 4.60 11.72 -6.05
CA VAL A 230 4.39 12.68 -7.15
C VAL A 230 2.93 13.10 -7.22
N GLU A 231 2.63 14.39 -7.03
CA GLU A 231 1.27 14.95 -7.06
C GLU A 231 1.11 16.10 -8.08
N SER A 232 1.96 16.15 -9.12
CA SER A 232 1.82 17.11 -10.22
C SER A 232 2.23 16.52 -11.57
N PRO A 233 1.68 17.04 -12.69
CA PRO A 233 2.10 16.61 -14.04
C PRO A 233 3.59 16.78 -14.30
N GLU A 234 4.17 17.90 -13.85
CA GLU A 234 5.62 18.14 -13.96
C GLU A 234 6.43 17.09 -13.18
N GLY A 235 5.99 16.78 -11.95
CA GLY A 235 6.63 15.74 -11.15
C GLY A 235 6.56 14.36 -11.80
N VAL A 236 5.42 13.97 -12.41
CA VAL A 236 5.28 12.70 -13.14
C VAL A 236 6.29 12.65 -14.30
N ARG A 237 6.40 13.73 -15.07
CA ARG A 237 7.35 13.82 -16.19
C ARG A 237 8.80 13.68 -15.68
N VAL A 238 9.18 14.47 -14.69
CA VAL A 238 10.54 14.44 -14.13
C VAL A 238 10.87 13.05 -13.58
N ALA A 239 9.93 12.40 -12.86
CA ALA A 239 10.12 11.06 -12.34
C ALA A 239 10.40 10.04 -13.45
N LEU A 240 9.56 10.00 -14.48
CA LEU A 240 9.67 9.06 -15.60
C LEU A 240 10.93 9.31 -16.45
N GLU A 241 11.23 10.56 -16.78
CA GLU A 241 12.43 10.92 -17.56
C GLU A 241 13.73 10.53 -16.86
N ASN A 242 13.72 10.48 -15.52
CA ASN A 242 14.89 10.23 -14.70
C ASN A 242 14.96 8.83 -14.05
N GLY A 243 14.08 7.90 -14.47
CA GLY A 243 14.25 6.48 -14.20
C GLY A 243 13.44 5.92 -13.03
N VAL A 244 12.43 6.62 -12.53
CA VAL A 244 11.54 6.09 -11.48
C VAL A 244 10.70 4.92 -12.03
N ASP A 245 10.59 3.84 -11.25
CA ASP A 245 9.87 2.61 -11.62
C ASP A 245 8.41 2.61 -11.16
N SER A 246 8.11 3.27 -10.03
CA SER A 246 6.78 3.33 -9.44
C SER A 246 6.38 4.77 -9.14
N ILE A 247 5.36 5.26 -9.84
CA ILE A 247 4.75 6.58 -9.59
C ILE A 247 3.67 6.40 -8.53
N GLU A 248 3.87 7.01 -7.37
CA GLU A 248 2.91 7.00 -6.26
C GLU A 248 1.96 8.20 -6.41
N HIS A 249 0.66 7.99 -6.14
CA HIS A 249 -0.42 8.95 -6.33
C HIS A 249 -0.67 9.24 -7.82
N GLY A 250 0.20 9.95 -8.45
CA GLY A 250 0.10 10.37 -9.85
C GLY A 250 -0.67 11.68 -10.00
N ALA A 251 -0.73 12.18 -11.22
CA ALA A 251 -1.43 13.39 -11.61
C ALA A 251 -1.91 13.27 -13.05
N LYS A 252 -2.76 14.22 -13.51
CA LYS A 252 -3.26 14.22 -14.88
C LYS A 252 -2.13 14.11 -15.89
N MET A 253 -2.22 13.12 -16.79
CA MET A 253 -1.21 12.82 -17.82
C MET A 253 -1.59 13.40 -19.18
N ASP A 254 -0.58 13.81 -19.95
CA ASP A 254 -0.65 14.03 -21.38
C ASP A 254 -0.13 12.80 -22.16
N ASP A 255 -0.24 12.83 -23.49
CA ASP A 255 0.18 11.72 -24.36
C ASP A 255 1.69 11.44 -24.23
N ALA A 256 2.52 12.46 -23.99
CA ALA A 256 3.95 12.29 -23.82
C ALA A 256 4.28 11.54 -22.54
N MET A 257 3.59 11.83 -21.42
CA MET A 257 3.75 11.08 -20.16
C MET A 257 3.27 9.63 -20.29
N ILE A 258 2.16 9.40 -20.99
CA ILE A 258 1.66 8.04 -21.29
C ILE A 258 2.73 7.25 -22.06
N GLN A 259 3.36 7.87 -23.05
CA GLN A 259 4.44 7.24 -23.80
C GLN A 259 5.66 6.94 -22.93
N LEU A 260 6.07 7.88 -22.05
CA LEU A 260 7.15 7.69 -21.11
C LEU A 260 6.89 6.51 -20.14
N PHE A 261 5.68 6.36 -19.62
CA PHE A 261 5.32 5.20 -18.78
C PHE A 261 5.58 3.88 -19.53
N LYS A 262 5.14 3.79 -20.78
CA LYS A 262 5.31 2.59 -21.62
C LYS A 262 6.77 2.30 -21.94
N GLU A 263 7.54 3.31 -22.31
CA GLU A 263 8.97 3.18 -22.62
C GLU A 263 9.80 2.74 -21.43
N ARG A 264 9.47 3.24 -20.25
CA ARG A 264 10.16 2.90 -19.00
C ARG A 264 9.69 1.55 -18.41
N GLY A 265 8.52 1.07 -18.80
CA GLY A 265 7.89 -0.06 -18.11
C GLY A 265 7.51 0.27 -16.66
N ALA A 266 7.37 1.55 -16.33
CA ALA A 266 6.97 2.01 -15.01
C ALA A 266 5.51 1.69 -14.72
N PHE A 267 5.13 1.68 -13.44
CA PHE A 267 3.76 1.43 -13.02
C PHE A 267 3.22 2.54 -12.11
N LEU A 268 1.90 2.66 -12.07
CA LEU A 268 1.19 3.57 -11.19
C LEU A 268 0.75 2.84 -9.93
N CYS A 269 1.10 3.37 -8.75
CA CYS A 269 0.49 3.02 -7.48
C CYS A 269 -0.51 4.12 -7.11
N THR A 270 -1.78 3.92 -7.47
CA THR A 270 -2.84 4.88 -7.17
C THR A 270 -3.24 4.82 -5.71
N THR A 271 -3.63 5.98 -5.14
CA THR A 271 -3.99 6.16 -3.73
C THR A 271 -5.10 7.21 -3.61
N ILE A 272 -6.33 6.81 -3.84
CA ILE A 272 -7.49 7.74 -3.81
C ILE A 272 -7.82 8.17 -2.38
N SER A 273 -7.63 7.25 -1.43
CA SER A 273 -8.01 7.41 -0.03
C SER A 273 -7.47 8.68 0.65
N PRO A 274 -6.18 9.05 0.56
CA PRO A 274 -5.64 10.19 1.30
C PRO A 274 -6.15 11.54 0.78
N ALA A 275 -6.47 11.65 -0.50
CA ALA A 275 -6.96 12.88 -1.11
C ALA A 275 -8.45 13.16 -0.79
N LEU A 276 -9.26 12.10 -0.59
CA LEU A 276 -10.71 12.19 -0.42
C LEU A 276 -11.12 13.07 0.77
N PRO A 277 -10.56 12.97 1.99
CA PRO A 277 -10.93 13.82 3.11
C PRO A 277 -10.64 15.31 2.83
N TYR A 278 -9.52 15.62 2.19
CA TYR A 278 -9.16 17.01 1.87
C TYR A 278 -9.98 17.57 0.72
N ALA A 279 -10.44 16.73 -0.20
CA ALA A 279 -11.29 17.15 -1.31
C ALA A 279 -12.73 17.43 -0.89
N PHE A 280 -13.32 16.59 0.00
CA PHE A 280 -14.77 16.53 0.18
C PHE A 280 -15.28 16.72 1.60
N PHE A 281 -14.47 16.54 2.65
CA PHE A 281 -14.95 16.77 4.00
C PHE A 281 -15.10 18.27 4.26
N ASP A 282 -16.03 18.61 5.15
CA ASP A 282 -16.07 19.98 5.68
C ASP A 282 -14.76 20.32 6.39
N ARG A 283 -14.25 21.54 6.16
CA ARG A 283 -12.98 21.98 6.74
C ARG A 283 -12.97 21.96 8.27
N SER A 284 -14.12 22.13 8.90
CA SER A 284 -14.24 22.01 10.37
C SER A 284 -13.93 20.58 10.88
N ILE A 285 -14.05 19.56 10.01
CA ILE A 285 -13.77 18.17 10.32
C ILE A 285 -12.28 17.84 10.13
N THR A 286 -11.69 18.30 9.01
CA THR A 286 -10.28 18.07 8.69
C THR A 286 -9.32 19.07 9.31
N ASN A 287 -9.80 20.24 9.70
CA ASN A 287 -9.04 21.46 10.01
C ASN A 287 -8.15 21.92 8.84
N ALA A 288 -8.52 21.55 7.62
CA ALA A 288 -7.82 21.98 6.43
C ALA A 288 -7.99 23.48 6.18
N THR A 289 -6.95 24.12 5.71
CA THR A 289 -7.01 25.48 5.18
C THR A 289 -7.79 25.51 3.86
N GLU A 290 -8.16 26.70 3.40
CA GLU A 290 -8.79 26.85 2.09
C GLU A 290 -7.87 26.41 0.95
N VAL A 291 -6.56 26.64 1.10
CA VAL A 291 -5.53 26.19 0.14
C VAL A 291 -5.47 24.67 0.09
N GLU A 292 -5.40 24.01 1.24
CA GLU A 292 -5.35 22.55 1.32
C GLU A 292 -6.62 21.89 0.75
N GLN A 293 -7.81 22.43 1.03
CA GLN A 293 -9.04 21.90 0.45
C GLN A 293 -9.12 22.10 -1.07
N TYR A 294 -8.72 23.27 -1.57
CA TYR A 294 -8.68 23.55 -3.00
C TYR A 294 -7.73 22.60 -3.72
N ASN A 295 -6.51 22.44 -3.18
CA ASN A 295 -5.50 21.57 -3.74
C ASN A 295 -5.84 20.09 -3.56
N GLY A 296 -6.50 19.71 -2.46
CA GLY A 296 -7.02 18.36 -2.26
C GLY A 296 -7.97 17.92 -3.36
N LYS A 297 -8.81 18.81 -3.89
CA LYS A 297 -9.67 18.50 -5.05
C LYS A 297 -8.86 18.27 -6.32
N ILE A 298 -7.85 19.12 -6.58
CA ILE A 298 -6.97 18.96 -7.75
C ILE A 298 -6.24 17.62 -7.70
N VAL A 299 -5.70 17.26 -6.53
CA VAL A 299 -4.98 15.98 -6.35
C VAL A 299 -5.94 14.80 -6.49
N PHE A 300 -7.12 14.85 -5.87
CA PHE A 300 -8.12 13.80 -6.01
C PHE A 300 -8.51 13.57 -7.49
N GLU A 301 -8.85 14.63 -8.21
CA GLU A 301 -9.19 14.59 -9.64
C GLU A 301 -7.99 14.09 -10.46
N GLY A 302 -6.78 14.58 -10.16
CA GLY A 302 -5.54 14.17 -10.83
C GLY A 302 -5.23 12.69 -10.67
N ILE A 303 -5.39 12.12 -9.47
CA ILE A 303 -5.20 10.68 -9.18
C ILE A 303 -6.22 9.84 -9.97
N VAL A 304 -7.49 10.24 -9.95
CA VAL A 304 -8.57 9.53 -10.68
C VAL A 304 -8.33 9.58 -12.18
N ASP A 305 -8.00 10.74 -12.75
CA ASP A 305 -7.73 10.91 -14.17
C ASP A 305 -6.47 10.13 -14.60
N CYS A 306 -5.40 10.18 -13.79
CA CYS A 306 -4.19 9.39 -14.00
C CYS A 306 -4.50 7.89 -14.05
N SER A 307 -5.30 7.40 -13.11
CA SER A 307 -5.70 5.99 -13.06
C SER A 307 -6.52 5.56 -14.29
N LYS A 308 -7.48 6.38 -14.71
CA LYS A 308 -8.27 6.15 -15.94
C LYS A 308 -7.38 6.12 -17.18
N ALA A 309 -6.49 7.10 -17.32
CA ALA A 309 -5.58 7.17 -18.45
C ALA A 309 -4.59 5.99 -18.46
N ALA A 310 -4.07 5.59 -17.30
CA ALA A 310 -3.19 4.43 -17.17
C ALA A 310 -3.88 3.14 -17.64
N ILE A 311 -5.10 2.88 -17.17
CA ILE A 311 -5.88 1.69 -17.55
C ILE A 311 -6.22 1.69 -19.04
N ALA A 312 -6.67 2.83 -19.58
CA ALA A 312 -7.03 2.96 -20.98
C ALA A 312 -5.84 2.76 -21.93
N ASN A 313 -4.62 2.90 -21.43
CA ASN A 313 -3.37 2.77 -22.17
C ASN A 313 -2.53 1.56 -21.80
N ASP A 314 -3.09 0.57 -21.07
CA ASP A 314 -2.42 -0.65 -20.61
C ASP A 314 -1.17 -0.39 -19.75
N ILE A 315 -1.06 0.79 -19.12
CA ILE A 315 -0.05 1.07 -18.10
C ILE A 315 -0.42 0.27 -16.86
N PRO A 316 0.53 -0.48 -16.26
CA PRO A 316 0.26 -1.27 -15.07
C PRO A 316 -0.16 -0.40 -13.89
N VAL A 317 -1.25 -0.80 -13.19
CA VAL A 317 -1.74 -0.10 -12.00
C VAL A 317 -1.78 -1.08 -10.83
N VAL A 318 -1.38 -0.61 -9.64
CA VAL A 318 -1.54 -1.26 -8.33
C VAL A 318 -2.22 -0.32 -7.36
N LEU A 319 -2.71 -0.84 -6.24
CA LEU A 319 -3.38 -0.07 -5.21
C LEU A 319 -2.52 0.10 -3.96
N GLY A 320 -2.53 1.32 -3.44
CA GLY A 320 -2.08 1.67 -2.10
C GLY A 320 -3.07 2.66 -1.48
N ASN A 321 -3.20 2.70 -0.16
CA ASN A 321 -4.13 3.65 0.44
C ASN A 321 -3.46 4.75 1.25
N ASP A 322 -2.12 4.80 1.24
CA ASP A 322 -1.34 5.79 1.98
C ASP A 322 -1.69 5.82 3.48
N VAL A 323 -1.85 4.61 4.02
CA VAL A 323 -2.20 4.42 5.42
C VAL A 323 -1.17 5.07 6.34
N GLY A 324 -1.68 5.66 7.41
CA GLY A 324 -0.88 6.46 8.34
C GLY A 324 -1.18 7.95 8.20
N CYS A 325 -1.58 8.42 7.02
CA CYS A 325 -2.14 9.75 6.82
C CYS A 325 -3.42 9.97 7.66
N PRO A 326 -3.75 11.21 8.04
CA PRO A 326 -4.98 11.49 8.76
C PRO A 326 -6.22 10.93 8.03
N TRP A 327 -7.10 10.27 8.76
CA TRP A 327 -8.32 9.60 8.28
C TRP A 327 -8.09 8.22 7.61
N ILE A 328 -6.86 7.82 7.30
CA ILE A 328 -6.54 6.57 6.62
C ILE A 328 -5.99 5.57 7.64
N THR A 329 -6.84 4.64 8.06
CA THR A 329 -6.53 3.67 9.10
C THR A 329 -6.05 2.34 8.54
N GLN A 330 -5.32 1.58 9.34
CA GLN A 330 -4.64 0.35 8.96
C GLN A 330 -5.60 -0.78 8.55
N TYR A 331 -6.86 -0.72 8.95
CA TYR A 331 -7.85 -1.76 8.67
C TYR A 331 -8.81 -1.40 7.51
N ASP A 332 -8.58 -0.27 6.84
CA ASP A 332 -9.54 0.28 5.85
C ASP A 332 -9.08 0.17 4.38
N PHE A 333 -8.08 -0.67 4.08
CA PHE A 333 -7.61 -0.82 2.70
C PHE A 333 -8.72 -1.25 1.71
N TRP A 334 -9.74 -1.95 2.18
CA TRP A 334 -10.91 -2.30 1.38
C TRP A 334 -11.63 -1.07 0.79
N ARG A 335 -11.54 0.11 1.45
CA ARG A 335 -12.11 1.36 0.93
C ARG A 335 -11.39 1.84 -0.32
N GLU A 336 -10.07 1.62 -0.41
CA GLU A 336 -9.31 1.97 -1.62
C GLU A 336 -9.80 1.16 -2.82
N LEU A 337 -10.07 -0.14 -2.65
CA LEU A 337 -10.65 -0.97 -3.71
C LEU A 337 -12.03 -0.45 -4.13
N TYR A 338 -12.86 -0.09 -3.14
CA TYR A 338 -14.19 0.46 -3.39
C TYR A 338 -14.11 1.83 -4.09
N TYR A 339 -13.22 2.72 -3.68
CA TYR A 339 -13.02 4.03 -4.32
C TYR A 339 -12.47 3.88 -5.74
N PHE A 340 -11.57 2.94 -5.95
CA PHE A 340 -11.06 2.61 -7.27
C PHE A 340 -12.19 2.13 -8.21
N HIS A 341 -13.06 1.24 -7.74
CA HIS A 341 -14.27 0.88 -8.47
C HIS A 341 -15.17 2.09 -8.73
N LYS A 342 -15.51 2.85 -7.68
CA LYS A 342 -16.51 3.93 -7.73
C LYS A 342 -16.08 5.10 -8.60
N TYR A 343 -14.85 5.58 -8.46
CA TYR A 343 -14.38 6.82 -9.09
C TYR A 343 -13.63 6.59 -10.40
N VAL A 344 -12.92 5.48 -10.52
CA VAL A 344 -12.21 5.14 -11.77
C VAL A 344 -13.10 4.35 -12.73
N GLY A 345 -14.09 3.60 -12.22
CA GLY A 345 -15.08 2.89 -13.03
C GLY A 345 -14.65 1.47 -13.43
N VAL A 346 -13.72 0.86 -12.70
CA VAL A 346 -13.28 -0.52 -12.94
C VAL A 346 -14.26 -1.54 -12.36
N SER A 347 -14.25 -2.78 -12.84
CA SER A 347 -15.02 -3.87 -12.23
C SER A 347 -14.46 -4.25 -10.85
N ASN A 348 -15.30 -4.84 -9.98
CA ASN A 348 -14.86 -5.37 -8.69
C ASN A 348 -13.76 -6.43 -8.85
N ALA A 349 -13.87 -7.30 -9.86
CA ALA A 349 -12.85 -8.29 -10.18
C ALA A 349 -11.49 -7.64 -10.52
N PHE A 350 -11.51 -6.56 -11.31
CA PHE A 350 -10.28 -5.84 -11.65
C PHE A 350 -9.67 -5.13 -10.43
N ALA A 351 -10.48 -4.53 -9.57
CA ALA A 351 -10.00 -3.93 -8.32
C ALA A 351 -9.34 -4.97 -7.40
N LEU A 352 -9.96 -6.15 -7.25
CA LEU A 352 -9.37 -7.26 -6.49
C LEU A 352 -8.09 -7.79 -7.12
N TYR A 353 -8.06 -8.01 -8.44
CA TYR A 353 -6.85 -8.40 -9.18
C TYR A 353 -5.70 -7.40 -8.95
N THR A 354 -6.02 -6.10 -9.03
CA THR A 354 -5.05 -5.01 -8.84
C THR A 354 -4.48 -5.00 -7.41
N ALA A 355 -5.29 -5.35 -6.41
CA ALA A 355 -4.89 -5.42 -5.00
C ALA A 355 -4.35 -6.81 -4.58
N THR A 356 -4.16 -7.75 -5.50
CA THR A 356 -3.66 -9.10 -5.22
C THR A 356 -2.56 -9.51 -6.19
N LEU A 357 -2.85 -10.29 -7.23
CA LEU A 357 -1.84 -10.83 -8.14
C LEU A 357 -1.06 -9.72 -8.86
N ARG A 358 -1.73 -8.68 -9.34
CA ARG A 358 -1.05 -7.59 -10.06
C ARG A 358 -0.03 -6.87 -9.17
N SER A 359 -0.43 -6.57 -7.93
CA SER A 359 0.49 -5.98 -6.94
C SER A 359 1.67 -6.92 -6.62
N ALA A 360 1.43 -8.23 -6.50
CA ALA A 360 2.49 -9.21 -6.29
C ALA A 360 3.47 -9.28 -7.48
N GLU A 361 2.96 -9.25 -8.71
CA GLU A 361 3.77 -9.27 -9.94
C GLU A 361 4.69 -8.05 -10.01
N LEU A 362 4.13 -6.84 -9.85
CA LEU A 362 4.88 -5.59 -9.94
C LEU A 362 5.83 -5.37 -8.76
N ALA A 363 5.55 -6.01 -7.62
CA ALA A 363 6.46 -6.04 -6.47
C ALA A 363 7.57 -7.13 -6.60
N GLY A 364 7.62 -7.86 -7.70
CA GLY A 364 8.61 -8.93 -7.92
C GLY A 364 8.37 -10.21 -7.10
N ILE A 365 7.20 -10.36 -6.47
CA ILE A 365 6.85 -11.51 -5.61
C ILE A 365 5.66 -12.32 -6.14
N GLY A 366 5.28 -12.16 -7.41
CA GLY A 366 4.16 -12.84 -8.04
C GLY A 366 4.28 -14.37 -8.05
N THR A 367 5.49 -14.91 -8.00
CA THR A 367 5.74 -16.35 -7.82
C THR A 367 5.56 -16.84 -6.38
N ILE A 368 5.51 -15.91 -5.41
CA ILE A 368 5.44 -16.21 -3.97
C ILE A 368 4.00 -16.11 -3.44
N THR A 369 3.24 -15.10 -3.88
CA THR A 369 1.91 -14.77 -3.31
C THR A 369 1.00 -14.09 -4.35
N GLY A 370 -0.16 -13.59 -3.95
CA GLY A 370 -1.09 -12.80 -4.75
C GLY A 370 -2.13 -13.63 -5.51
N SER A 371 -2.04 -14.96 -5.54
CA SER A 371 -3.08 -15.82 -6.11
C SER A 371 -3.15 -17.18 -5.39
N ILE A 372 -4.31 -17.85 -5.48
CA ILE A 372 -4.51 -19.18 -4.93
C ILE A 372 -4.02 -20.21 -5.97
N GLN A 373 -2.75 -20.53 -5.88
CA GLN A 373 -2.08 -21.47 -6.80
C GLN A 373 -1.10 -22.36 -6.05
N LYS A 374 -0.96 -23.61 -6.52
CA LYS A 374 0.01 -24.57 -6.01
C LYS A 374 1.43 -23.98 -5.99
N GLY A 375 2.13 -24.17 -4.87
CA GLY A 375 3.49 -23.70 -4.63
C GLY A 375 3.59 -22.32 -3.99
N LYS A 376 2.54 -21.49 -4.05
CA LYS A 376 2.52 -20.16 -3.45
C LYS A 376 2.29 -20.21 -1.93
N SER A 377 2.64 -19.12 -1.28
CA SER A 377 2.36 -18.88 0.13
C SER A 377 0.85 -18.92 0.39
N ALA A 378 0.45 -19.56 1.47
CA ALA A 378 -0.93 -19.57 1.91
C ALA A 378 -1.29 -18.22 2.57
N ASP A 379 -1.44 -17.20 1.73
CA ASP A 379 -1.87 -15.85 2.07
C ASP A 379 -3.28 -15.67 1.49
N MET A 380 -4.31 -15.77 2.34
CA MET A 380 -5.72 -15.86 1.92
C MET A 380 -6.63 -15.15 2.90
N ILE A 381 -7.80 -14.70 2.42
CA ILE A 381 -8.88 -14.17 3.24
C ILE A 381 -10.21 -14.83 2.86
N VAL A 382 -11.15 -14.82 3.81
CA VAL A 382 -12.51 -15.36 3.60
C VAL A 382 -13.53 -14.28 3.90
N THR A 383 -14.52 -14.14 2.99
CA THR A 383 -15.69 -13.28 3.16
C THR A 383 -16.97 -14.11 3.07
N ALA A 384 -17.97 -13.79 3.89
CA ALA A 384 -19.26 -14.49 3.88
C ALA A 384 -20.07 -14.22 2.59
N GLN A 385 -19.91 -13.03 2.00
CA GLN A 385 -20.62 -12.60 0.80
C GLN A 385 -19.66 -12.40 -0.37
N ASN A 386 -20.23 -12.32 -1.59
CA ASN A 386 -19.47 -12.25 -2.84
C ASN A 386 -18.80 -10.86 -3.04
N PRO A 387 -17.47 -10.74 -2.96
CA PRO A 387 -16.79 -9.48 -3.18
C PRO A 387 -16.78 -9.04 -4.66
N LEU A 388 -17.12 -9.93 -5.60
CA LEU A 388 -17.33 -9.56 -7.00
C LEU A 388 -18.63 -8.78 -7.23
N GLU A 389 -19.60 -8.92 -6.31
CA GLU A 389 -20.86 -8.17 -6.34
C GLU A 389 -20.74 -6.87 -5.53
N ASP A 390 -20.07 -6.92 -4.37
CA ASP A 390 -19.93 -5.77 -3.49
C ASP A 390 -18.59 -5.82 -2.72
N LEU A 391 -17.67 -4.91 -3.04
CA LEU A 391 -16.37 -4.81 -2.36
C LEU A 391 -16.48 -4.43 -0.86
N ARG A 392 -17.61 -3.87 -0.42
CA ARG A 392 -17.81 -3.49 1.00
C ARG A 392 -17.85 -4.70 1.93
N VAL A 393 -18.07 -5.91 1.40
CA VAL A 393 -18.03 -7.16 2.18
C VAL A 393 -16.64 -7.43 2.78
N LEU A 394 -15.58 -6.91 2.15
CA LEU A 394 -14.20 -6.98 2.66
C LEU A 394 -14.01 -6.26 4.02
N ARG A 395 -14.96 -5.44 4.44
CA ARG A 395 -14.98 -4.80 5.77
C ARG A 395 -15.15 -5.82 6.91
N HIS A 396 -15.67 -7.01 6.60
CA HIS A 396 -16.00 -8.06 7.55
C HIS A 396 -15.47 -9.40 7.05
N LEU A 397 -14.30 -9.77 7.57
CA LEU A 397 -13.63 -11.01 7.20
C LEU A 397 -13.97 -12.11 8.20
N GLU A 398 -14.23 -13.31 7.69
CA GLU A 398 -14.42 -14.53 8.51
C GLU A 398 -13.05 -15.12 8.89
N MET A 399 -12.06 -14.99 8.02
CA MET A 399 -10.72 -15.54 8.24
C MET A 399 -9.67 -14.69 7.51
N VAL A 400 -8.49 -14.60 8.12
CA VAL A 400 -7.24 -14.18 7.47
C VAL A 400 -6.21 -15.28 7.68
N MET A 401 -5.54 -15.68 6.62
CA MET A 401 -4.40 -16.59 6.67
C MET A 401 -3.18 -15.90 6.06
N ALA A 402 -2.08 -15.86 6.79
CA ALA A 402 -0.81 -15.33 6.31
C ALA A 402 0.30 -16.36 6.52
N ARG A 403 0.95 -16.77 5.44
CA ARG A 403 1.97 -17.82 5.45
C ARG A 403 1.51 -19.07 6.21
N GLY A 404 0.23 -19.48 5.99
CA GLY A 404 -0.40 -20.61 6.64
C GLY A 404 -0.76 -20.44 8.12
N THR A 405 -0.50 -19.27 8.73
CA THR A 405 -1.02 -18.93 10.06
C THR A 405 -2.42 -18.38 9.92
N MET A 406 -3.40 -19.07 10.50
CA MET A 406 -4.82 -18.73 10.41
C MET A 406 -5.26 -17.89 11.61
N ILE A 407 -6.04 -16.85 11.33
CA ILE A 407 -6.73 -15.99 12.29
C ILE A 407 -8.21 -16.05 11.96
N GLU A 408 -8.99 -16.74 12.80
CA GLU A 408 -10.44 -16.83 12.68
C GLU A 408 -11.08 -15.56 13.25
N HIS A 409 -12.12 -15.04 12.60
CA HIS A 409 -12.88 -13.85 12.99
C HIS A 409 -11.98 -12.66 13.38
N PRO A 410 -11.11 -12.17 12.46
CA PRO A 410 -10.19 -11.08 12.76
C PRO A 410 -10.97 -9.84 13.22
N ASN A 411 -10.51 -9.21 14.27
CA ASN A 411 -11.18 -8.04 14.84
C ASN A 411 -10.17 -6.94 15.15
N VAL A 412 -10.49 -5.72 14.69
CA VAL A 412 -9.71 -4.50 14.93
C VAL A 412 -10.61 -3.46 15.59
N LYS A 413 -10.06 -2.74 16.55
CA LYS A 413 -10.77 -1.62 17.18
C LYS A 413 -10.94 -0.46 16.19
N LYS A 414 -12.12 -0.37 15.58
CA LYS A 414 -12.45 0.69 14.61
C LYS A 414 -12.58 2.06 15.28
N ARG A 415 -12.20 3.10 14.54
CA ARG A 415 -12.31 4.50 14.96
C ARG A 415 -13.66 5.07 14.54
N LYS A 416 -14.62 5.17 15.46
CA LYS A 416 -16.00 5.58 15.17
C LYS A 416 -16.10 6.87 14.36
N GLN A 417 -15.26 7.87 14.64
CA GLN A 417 -15.28 9.14 13.89
C GLN A 417 -14.83 8.95 12.44
N VAL A 418 -13.77 8.15 12.20
CA VAL A 418 -13.28 7.86 10.85
C VAL A 418 -14.31 7.10 10.06
N GLU A 419 -14.89 6.04 10.65
CA GLU A 419 -15.95 5.26 10.03
C GLU A 419 -17.14 6.13 9.62
N ALA A 420 -17.65 6.96 10.56
CA ALA A 420 -18.82 7.78 10.33
C ALA A 420 -18.63 8.82 9.20
N GLU A 421 -17.42 9.37 9.03
CA GLU A 421 -17.15 10.33 7.98
C GLU A 421 -16.91 9.65 6.63
N LEU A 422 -16.09 8.59 6.60
CA LEU A 422 -15.78 7.88 5.36
C LEU A 422 -16.97 7.08 4.81
N ASP A 423 -17.87 6.59 5.66
CA ASP A 423 -19.09 5.86 5.23
C ASP A 423 -20.06 6.72 4.42
N LYS A 424 -19.96 8.06 4.51
CA LYS A 424 -20.74 8.98 3.66
C LYS A 424 -20.37 8.89 2.17
N PHE A 425 -19.24 8.27 1.86
CA PHE A 425 -18.71 8.11 0.50
C PHE A 425 -18.83 6.69 -0.08
N LEU A 426 -19.56 5.82 0.60
CA LEU A 426 -19.89 4.46 0.13
C LEU A 426 -21.10 4.43 -0.78
#